data_2f1072c2359f1d78bd5833d3b948b981
#
_entry.id   2f1072c2359f1d78bd5833d3b948b981
#
_cell.length_a   1.000
_cell.length_b   1.000
_cell.length_c   1.000
_cell.angle_alpha   90.00
_cell.angle_beta   90.00
_cell.angle_gamma   90.00
#
_symmetry.space_group_name_H-M   'P 1'
#
loop_
_entity.id
_entity.type
_entity.pdbx_description
1 polymer ?
#
loop_
_entity_poly.entity_id
_entity_poly.type
_entity_poly.pdbx_seq_one_letter_code
_entity_poly.pdbx_strand_id
1 'polypeptide(L)'
;MNDWRYDPAHDLGLQTNQRHRSTLREPDLTSSVLRLGWLMTVRTILKCWNRLEIHGLENLPAQPPFVMVANHSSHLDTVVLASALSLRWRDHVSPLAAGDYFFATPPLAGFSAVILNALPIWRNRRGGQRHELGDLRERLVNRSAIYIVFPEGSRSRDGQLHEFKPGFATLVAGTAIPVLPCYLSGSFAAMPPDASAVRPRKIILKIGTPLTFETVANRAEGWRQVAAVIRDKIVALSACELPSREFHPRHWGEKLLLIARFSRLLLRRRLRSLAGFGGAFR
;
A
#
# COMPACT_ATOMS: atom_id res chain seq x y z
N MET A 1 41.74 -3.29 2.43
CA MET A 1 41.07 -3.08 3.71
C MET A 1 39.75 -2.39 3.39
N ASN A 2 38.60 -3.08 3.55
CA ASN A 2 37.30 -2.48 3.34
C ASN A 2 37.01 -1.56 4.52
N ASP A 3 36.99 -0.27 4.26
CA ASP A 3 36.68 0.76 5.23
C ASP A 3 35.15 0.70 5.49
N TRP A 4 34.72 -0.10 6.45
CA TRP A 4 33.33 -0.17 6.89
C TRP A 4 32.97 1.13 7.58
N ARG A 5 32.38 2.09 6.82
CA ARG A 5 31.79 3.29 7.41
C ARG A 5 30.39 2.92 7.90
N TYR A 6 30.24 2.94 9.21
CA TYR A 6 28.92 2.84 9.83
C TYR A 6 28.19 4.18 9.68
N ASP A 7 27.16 4.21 8.83
CA ASP A 7 26.24 5.33 8.78
C ASP A 7 25.16 5.12 9.86
N PRO A 8 25.10 5.98 10.89
CA PRO A 8 24.07 5.87 11.93
C PRO A 8 22.67 6.04 11.31
N ALA A 9 21.67 5.33 11.85
CA ALA A 9 20.30 5.46 11.41
C ALA A 9 19.82 6.92 11.51
N HIS A 10 19.17 7.43 10.48
CA HIS A 10 18.74 8.84 10.40
C HIS A 10 17.69 9.22 11.45
N ASP A 11 17.05 8.23 12.07
CA ASP A 11 16.08 8.38 13.14
C ASP A 11 16.67 8.07 14.53
N LEU A 12 18.00 7.92 14.60
CA LEU A 12 18.72 7.69 15.87
C LEU A 12 18.50 8.87 16.82
N GLY A 13 18.14 8.57 18.07
CA GLY A 13 17.89 9.57 19.11
C GLY A 13 16.49 10.18 19.12
N LEU A 14 15.64 9.88 18.13
CA LEU A 14 14.24 10.30 18.16
C LEU A 14 13.44 9.48 19.18
N GLN A 15 12.60 10.16 19.96
CA GLN A 15 11.61 9.47 20.80
C GLN A 15 10.60 8.72 19.92
N THR A 16 10.06 7.61 20.42
CA THR A 16 9.15 6.73 19.67
C THR A 16 8.04 7.47 18.93
N ASN A 17 7.39 8.44 19.60
CA ASN A 17 6.31 9.23 18.98
C ASN A 17 6.81 10.19 17.88
N GLN A 18 8.01 10.72 18.02
CA GLN A 18 8.65 11.55 16.98
C GLN A 18 9.08 10.68 15.80
N ARG A 19 9.66 9.51 16.09
CA ARG A 19 10.08 8.53 15.10
C ARG A 19 8.91 8.09 14.23
N HIS A 20 7.75 7.78 14.81
CA HIS A 20 6.55 7.40 14.07
C HIS A 20 6.08 8.49 13.08
N ARG A 21 6.31 9.77 13.39
CA ARG A 21 5.91 10.93 12.60
C ARG A 21 7.00 11.46 11.68
N SER A 22 8.15 10.82 11.64
CA SER A 22 9.31 11.25 10.83
C SER A 22 9.26 10.64 9.43
N THR A 23 9.55 11.44 8.42
CA THR A 23 9.83 11.00 7.04
C THR A 23 11.17 10.26 6.93
N LEU A 24 12.08 10.49 7.89
CA LEU A 24 13.41 9.88 7.94
C LEU A 24 13.43 8.53 8.66
N ARG A 25 12.27 8.06 9.15
CA ARG A 25 12.16 6.77 9.88
C ARG A 25 12.73 5.62 9.07
N GLU A 26 13.53 4.79 9.75
CA GLU A 26 14.06 3.55 9.20
C GLU A 26 13.29 2.32 9.68
N PRO A 27 13.16 1.28 8.83
CA PRO A 27 12.54 0.03 9.26
C PRO A 27 13.42 -0.69 10.29
N ASP A 28 12.80 -1.27 11.30
CA ASP A 28 13.42 -2.16 12.27
C ASP A 28 12.87 -3.59 12.11
N LEU A 29 13.57 -4.56 12.71
CA LEU A 29 13.20 -5.98 12.61
C LEU A 29 11.78 -6.25 13.12
N THR A 30 11.40 -5.65 14.25
CA THR A 30 10.07 -5.85 14.86
C THR A 30 8.98 -5.34 13.93
N SER A 31 9.11 -4.13 13.42
CA SER A 31 8.18 -3.55 12.44
C SER A 31 8.10 -4.39 11.16
N SER A 32 9.23 -4.91 10.69
CA SER A 32 9.31 -5.74 9.49
C SER A 32 8.54 -7.06 9.65
N VAL A 33 8.68 -7.74 10.81
CA VAL A 33 7.95 -8.98 11.11
C VAL A 33 6.45 -8.73 11.25
N LEU A 34 6.06 -7.68 11.99
CA LEU A 34 4.65 -7.31 12.15
C LEU A 34 4.00 -6.97 10.80
N ARG A 35 4.71 -6.25 9.95
CA ARG A 35 4.27 -5.88 8.60
C ARG A 35 4.12 -7.10 7.70
N LEU A 36 5.04 -8.06 7.80
CA LEU A 36 4.93 -9.32 7.05
C LEU A 36 3.65 -10.07 7.46
N GLY A 37 3.41 -10.26 8.76
CA GLY A 37 2.20 -10.93 9.26
C GLY A 37 0.93 -10.22 8.82
N TRP A 38 0.91 -8.88 8.92
CA TRP A 38 -0.21 -8.06 8.45
C TRP A 38 -0.48 -8.23 6.95
N LEU A 39 0.55 -8.10 6.10
CA LEU A 39 0.41 -8.23 4.65
C LEU A 39 -0.06 -9.63 4.24
N MET A 40 0.41 -10.68 4.90
CA MET A 40 -0.05 -12.05 4.64
C MET A 40 -1.53 -12.21 4.98
N THR A 41 -1.96 -11.68 6.13
CA THR A 41 -3.37 -11.70 6.57
C THR A 41 -4.26 -10.94 5.59
N VAL A 42 -3.88 -9.71 5.25
CA VAL A 42 -4.66 -8.85 4.34
C VAL A 42 -4.75 -9.48 2.94
N ARG A 43 -3.65 -10.02 2.40
CA ARG A 43 -3.66 -10.71 1.10
C ARG A 43 -4.64 -11.88 1.09
N THR A 44 -4.66 -12.66 2.16
CA THR A 44 -5.60 -13.79 2.31
C THR A 44 -7.04 -13.30 2.31
N ILE A 45 -7.34 -12.25 3.08
CA ILE A 45 -8.68 -11.64 3.12
C ILE A 45 -9.07 -11.09 1.75
N LEU A 46 -8.23 -10.29 1.12
CA LEU A 46 -8.51 -9.71 -0.20
C LEU A 46 -8.73 -10.80 -1.25
N LYS A 47 -7.94 -11.88 -1.23
CA LYS A 47 -8.08 -12.99 -2.18
C LYS A 47 -9.35 -13.82 -1.93
N CYS A 48 -9.63 -14.17 -0.69
CA CYS A 48 -10.73 -15.08 -0.34
C CYS A 48 -12.07 -14.37 -0.20
N TRP A 49 -12.10 -13.18 0.42
CA TRP A 49 -13.32 -12.45 0.72
C TRP A 49 -13.71 -11.47 -0.38
N ASN A 50 -12.72 -10.73 -0.90
CA ASN A 50 -12.95 -9.72 -1.94
C ASN A 50 -12.66 -10.23 -3.36
N ARG A 51 -12.20 -11.46 -3.53
CA ARG A 51 -11.89 -12.04 -4.84
C ARG A 51 -11.02 -11.08 -5.67
N LEU A 52 -9.96 -10.57 -5.02
CA LEU A 52 -9.04 -9.61 -5.64
C LEU A 52 -8.46 -10.17 -6.93
N GLU A 53 -8.64 -9.43 -8.01
CA GLU A 53 -7.98 -9.65 -9.30
C GLU A 53 -6.98 -8.52 -9.57
N ILE A 54 -5.80 -8.88 -10.05
CA ILE A 54 -4.75 -7.93 -10.39
C ILE A 54 -4.35 -8.16 -11.84
N HIS A 55 -4.37 -7.08 -12.63
CA HIS A 55 -3.98 -7.07 -14.03
C HIS A 55 -2.82 -6.11 -14.24
N GLY A 56 -1.89 -6.43 -15.14
CA GLY A 56 -0.72 -5.59 -15.42
C GLY A 56 0.42 -5.79 -14.43
N LEU A 57 0.52 -6.95 -13.77
CA LEU A 57 1.66 -7.27 -12.89
C LEU A 57 2.99 -7.24 -13.65
N GLU A 58 2.98 -7.54 -14.93
CA GLU A 58 4.12 -7.45 -15.84
C GLU A 58 4.67 -6.03 -16.03
N ASN A 59 3.87 -5.02 -15.72
CA ASN A 59 4.28 -3.61 -15.77
C ASN A 59 5.07 -3.17 -14.53
N LEU A 60 5.12 -4.00 -13.47
CA LEU A 60 5.88 -3.67 -12.27
C LEU A 60 7.39 -3.67 -12.59
N PRO A 61 8.13 -2.61 -12.22
CA PRO A 61 9.58 -2.62 -12.32
C PRO A 61 10.20 -3.80 -11.57
N ALA A 62 11.31 -4.33 -12.11
CA ALA A 62 12.01 -5.45 -11.50
C ALA A 62 12.58 -5.11 -10.11
N GLN A 63 12.88 -3.82 -9.88
CA GLN A 63 13.45 -3.30 -8.63
C GLN A 63 12.94 -1.87 -8.35
N PRO A 64 12.85 -1.46 -7.06
CA PRO A 64 12.64 -0.07 -6.71
C PRO A 64 13.86 0.79 -7.10
N PRO A 65 13.74 2.13 -7.22
CA PRO A 65 12.58 2.92 -6.80
C PRO A 65 11.49 3.04 -7.88
N PHE A 66 10.24 3.20 -7.47
CA PHE A 66 9.11 3.60 -8.32
C PHE A 66 7.94 4.15 -7.51
N VAL A 67 6.99 4.78 -8.20
CA VAL A 67 5.80 5.37 -7.57
C VAL A 67 4.54 4.77 -8.19
N MET A 68 3.64 4.26 -7.37
CA MET A 68 2.30 3.85 -7.79
C MET A 68 1.31 4.98 -7.50
N VAL A 69 0.60 5.42 -8.52
CA VAL A 69 -0.39 6.51 -8.43
C VAL A 69 -1.76 5.94 -8.77
N ALA A 70 -2.74 6.10 -7.88
CA ALA A 70 -4.06 5.51 -8.04
C ALA A 70 -5.20 6.47 -7.66
N ASN A 71 -6.42 6.14 -8.11
CA ASN A 71 -7.66 6.70 -7.57
C ASN A 71 -7.87 6.25 -6.12
N HIS A 72 -8.62 7.04 -5.34
CA HIS A 72 -8.81 6.80 -3.91
C HIS A 72 -10.28 6.90 -3.49
N SER A 73 -10.88 5.77 -3.15
CA SER A 73 -12.29 5.69 -2.76
C SER A 73 -12.55 4.86 -1.50
N SER A 74 -11.51 4.16 -1.00
CA SER A 74 -11.65 3.23 0.13
C SER A 74 -10.40 3.19 1.01
N HIS A 75 -10.56 2.82 2.27
CA HIS A 75 -9.43 2.46 3.14
C HIS A 75 -8.66 1.21 2.64
N LEU A 76 -9.31 0.37 1.82
CA LEU A 76 -8.70 -0.81 1.24
C LEU A 76 -7.69 -0.50 0.12
N ASP A 77 -7.76 0.66 -0.50
CA ASP A 77 -6.96 0.99 -1.69
C ASP A 77 -5.45 0.84 -1.43
N THR A 78 -4.99 1.36 -0.31
CA THR A 78 -3.57 1.28 0.08
C THR A 78 -3.11 -0.17 0.23
N VAL A 79 -3.90 -1.01 0.91
CA VAL A 79 -3.52 -2.40 1.15
C VAL A 79 -3.69 -3.27 -0.09
N VAL A 80 -4.61 -2.93 -0.99
CA VAL A 80 -4.75 -3.58 -2.30
C VAL A 80 -3.50 -3.32 -3.15
N LEU A 81 -3.05 -2.07 -3.28
CA LEU A 81 -1.82 -1.72 -3.99
C LEU A 81 -0.60 -2.40 -3.38
N ALA A 82 -0.45 -2.35 -2.05
CA ALA A 82 0.65 -3.03 -1.36
C ALA A 82 0.61 -4.55 -1.54
N SER A 83 -0.58 -5.15 -1.68
CA SER A 83 -0.73 -6.60 -1.91
C SER A 83 -0.27 -7.06 -3.29
N ALA A 84 -0.21 -6.19 -4.28
CA ALA A 84 0.31 -6.49 -5.61
C ALA A 84 1.85 -6.62 -5.63
N LEU A 85 2.52 -6.03 -4.65
CA LEU A 85 3.98 -5.95 -4.60
C LEU A 85 4.60 -7.19 -3.96
N SER A 86 5.83 -7.52 -4.30
CA SER A 86 6.56 -8.63 -3.67
C SER A 86 6.74 -8.41 -2.16
N LEU A 87 6.56 -9.46 -1.35
CA LEU A 87 6.77 -9.40 0.10
C LEU A 87 8.21 -9.02 0.47
N ARG A 88 9.18 -9.27 -0.40
CA ARG A 88 10.58 -8.85 -0.20
C ARG A 88 10.73 -7.32 -0.13
N TRP A 89 9.79 -6.57 -0.73
CA TRP A 89 9.80 -5.10 -0.75
C TRP A 89 8.97 -4.47 0.38
N ARG A 90 8.40 -5.27 1.31
CA ARG A 90 7.50 -4.79 2.36
C ARG A 90 8.03 -3.58 3.14
N ASP A 91 9.36 -3.51 3.33
CA ASP A 91 10.02 -2.43 4.07
C ASP A 91 10.38 -1.23 3.19
N HIS A 92 10.36 -1.40 1.86
CA HIS A 92 10.53 -0.34 0.88
C HIS A 92 9.21 0.35 0.51
N VAL A 93 8.05 -0.32 0.72
CA VAL A 93 6.73 0.22 0.38
C VAL A 93 6.29 1.21 1.44
N SER A 94 6.06 2.46 1.04
CA SER A 94 5.63 3.54 1.92
C SER A 94 4.45 4.31 1.30
N PRO A 95 3.22 4.07 1.76
CA PRO A 95 2.08 4.91 1.41
C PRO A 95 2.30 6.33 1.94
N LEU A 96 2.02 7.34 1.11
CA LEU A 96 2.03 8.72 1.53
C LEU A 96 0.66 9.09 2.08
N ALA A 97 0.60 9.42 3.36
CA ALA A 97 -0.66 9.62 4.08
C ALA A 97 -0.76 11.04 4.69
N ALA A 98 -1.99 11.55 4.81
CA ALA A 98 -2.25 12.84 5.44
C ALA A 98 -1.83 12.81 6.93
N GLY A 99 -0.80 13.59 7.29
CA GLY A 99 -0.23 13.62 8.63
C GLY A 99 -1.22 14.11 9.70
N ASP A 100 -2.06 15.05 9.33
CA ASP A 100 -3.12 15.61 10.18
C ASP A 100 -4.25 14.61 10.52
N TYR A 101 -4.35 13.49 9.80
CA TYR A 101 -5.33 12.43 10.07
C TYR A 101 -4.66 11.17 10.61
N PHE A 102 -3.75 10.56 9.84
CA PHE A 102 -3.17 9.26 10.18
C PHE A 102 -2.12 9.30 11.29
N PHE A 103 -1.64 10.48 11.64
CA PHE A 103 -0.63 10.70 12.69
C PHE A 103 -1.11 11.66 13.78
N ALA A 104 -2.42 11.89 13.86
CA ALA A 104 -3.01 12.79 14.85
C ALA A 104 -2.80 12.31 16.29
N THR A 105 -3.04 11.03 16.55
CA THR A 105 -2.89 10.42 17.88
C THR A 105 -1.75 9.41 17.92
N PRO A 106 -1.08 9.18 19.08
CA PRO A 106 0.03 8.23 19.18
C PRO A 106 -0.31 6.80 18.75
N PRO A 107 -1.47 6.20 19.11
CA PRO A 107 -1.82 4.85 18.66
C PRO A 107 -1.99 4.76 17.13
N LEU A 108 -2.66 5.75 16.53
CA LEU A 108 -2.87 5.78 15.10
C LEU A 108 -1.56 6.03 14.34
N ALA A 109 -0.69 6.89 14.86
CA ALA A 109 0.65 7.12 14.34
C ALA A 109 1.50 5.84 14.40
N GLY A 110 1.44 5.10 15.51
CA GLY A 110 2.11 3.81 15.66
C GLY A 110 1.63 2.79 14.65
N PHE A 111 0.31 2.61 14.51
CA PHE A 111 -0.27 1.71 13.51
C PHE A 111 0.13 2.11 12.07
N SER A 112 -0.01 3.37 11.72
CA SER A 112 0.33 3.89 10.39
C SER A 112 1.82 3.71 10.07
N ALA A 113 2.68 3.98 11.05
CA ALA A 113 4.12 3.89 10.88
C ALA A 113 4.63 2.44 10.86
N VAL A 114 4.21 1.62 11.83
CA VAL A 114 4.76 0.27 12.04
C VAL A 114 4.13 -0.73 11.07
N ILE A 115 2.81 -0.72 10.96
CA ILE A 115 2.07 -1.73 10.20
C ILE A 115 1.98 -1.36 8.72
N LEU A 116 1.57 -0.12 8.42
CA LEU A 116 1.40 0.32 7.03
C LEU A 116 2.68 0.89 6.41
N ASN A 117 3.71 1.13 7.20
CA ASN A 117 4.91 1.87 6.80
C ASN A 117 4.59 3.24 6.16
N ALA A 118 3.46 3.84 6.51
CA ALA A 118 3.02 5.10 5.95
C ALA A 118 3.95 6.24 6.36
N LEU A 119 4.19 7.17 5.44
CA LEU A 119 4.94 8.40 5.69
C LEU A 119 3.99 9.59 5.71
N PRO A 120 4.11 10.51 6.69
CA PRO A 120 3.22 11.65 6.81
C PRO A 120 3.51 12.72 5.75
N ILE A 121 2.44 13.30 5.17
CA ILE A 121 2.49 14.57 4.46
C ILE A 121 1.62 15.57 5.24
N TRP A 122 2.23 16.61 5.80
CA TRP A 122 1.54 17.63 6.59
C TRP A 122 1.03 18.75 5.69
N ARG A 123 -0.31 18.87 5.56
CA ARG A 123 -0.96 19.80 4.63
C ARG A 123 -0.96 21.26 5.13
N ASN A 124 -0.89 21.48 6.44
CA ASN A 124 -1.10 22.82 7.07
C ASN A 124 0.17 23.48 7.60
N ARG A 125 1.36 22.94 7.37
CA ARG A 125 2.61 23.57 7.81
C ARG A 125 3.11 24.57 6.74
N ARG A 126 2.83 25.86 6.93
CA ARG A 126 3.41 26.91 6.11
C ARG A 126 4.96 26.83 6.18
N GLY A 127 5.63 26.62 5.05
CA GLY A 127 7.10 26.50 4.95
C GLY A 127 7.68 25.11 5.15
N GLY A 128 7.06 24.21 5.98
CA GLY A 128 7.56 22.85 6.22
C GLY A 128 7.26 21.86 5.10
N GLN A 129 6.18 22.05 4.34
CA GLN A 129 5.76 21.11 3.31
C GLN A 129 6.78 20.96 2.17
N ARG A 130 7.49 22.03 1.80
CA ARG A 130 8.54 21.97 0.76
C ARG A 130 9.75 21.15 1.23
N HIS A 131 10.10 21.25 2.51
CA HIS A 131 11.20 20.47 3.09
C HIS A 131 10.85 18.98 3.14
N GLU A 132 9.65 18.64 3.59
CA GLU A 132 9.17 17.25 3.66
C GLU A 132 9.11 16.57 2.29
N LEU A 133 8.64 17.27 1.26
CA LEU A 133 8.65 16.75 -0.12
C LEU A 133 10.08 16.59 -0.67
N GLY A 134 11.02 17.46 -0.26
CA GLY A 134 12.44 17.31 -0.54
C GLY A 134 13.02 16.05 0.07
N ASP A 135 12.77 15.81 1.36
CA ASP A 135 13.21 14.62 2.10
C ASP A 135 12.60 13.34 1.49
N LEU A 136 11.31 13.37 1.14
CA LEU A 136 10.65 12.25 0.48
C LEU A 136 11.23 11.96 -0.91
N ARG A 137 11.55 13.00 -1.69
CA ARG A 137 12.21 12.85 -2.98
C ARG A 137 13.61 12.26 -2.83
N GLU A 138 14.40 12.76 -1.89
CA GLU A 138 15.73 12.24 -1.58
C GLU A 138 15.65 10.76 -1.15
N ARG A 139 14.73 10.42 -0.26
CA ARG A 139 14.49 9.05 0.14
C ARG A 139 14.08 8.14 -1.02
N LEU A 140 13.24 8.64 -1.95
CA LEU A 140 12.83 7.91 -3.14
C LEU A 140 14.02 7.58 -4.03
N VAL A 141 14.89 8.56 -4.28
CA VAL A 141 16.07 8.42 -5.15
C VAL A 141 17.15 7.57 -4.48
N ASN A 142 17.50 7.88 -3.22
CA ASN A 142 18.71 7.35 -2.59
C ASN A 142 18.49 6.05 -1.82
N ARG A 143 17.23 5.70 -1.45
CA ARG A 143 16.91 4.54 -0.61
C ARG A 143 16.03 3.50 -1.26
N SER A 144 15.91 3.54 -2.58
CA SER A 144 15.11 2.55 -3.33
C SER A 144 13.68 2.38 -2.78
N ALA A 145 13.02 3.49 -2.44
CA ALA A 145 11.67 3.47 -1.88
C ALA A 145 10.61 3.20 -2.97
N ILE A 146 9.48 2.64 -2.56
CA ILE A 146 8.28 2.49 -3.37
C ILE A 146 7.18 3.32 -2.71
N TYR A 147 6.69 4.35 -3.40
CA TYR A 147 5.61 5.16 -2.86
C TYR A 147 4.26 4.76 -3.45
N ILE A 148 3.25 4.74 -2.60
CA ILE A 148 1.84 4.66 -3.00
C ILE A 148 1.22 6.04 -2.75
N VAL A 149 0.69 6.64 -3.82
CA VAL A 149 0.21 8.02 -3.80
C VAL A 149 -1.21 8.09 -4.33
N PHE A 150 -2.05 8.84 -3.63
CA PHE A 150 -3.41 9.17 -4.05
C PHE A 150 -3.52 10.67 -4.28
N PRO A 151 -3.38 11.14 -5.53
CA PRO A 151 -3.26 12.57 -5.84
C PRO A 151 -4.56 13.35 -5.65
N GLU A 152 -5.70 12.69 -5.51
CA GLU A 152 -6.97 13.33 -5.11
C GLU A 152 -6.87 14.02 -3.73
N GLY A 153 -5.98 13.53 -2.86
CA GLY A 153 -5.69 14.11 -1.55
C GLY A 153 -6.76 13.83 -0.47
N SER A 154 -7.87 13.19 -0.84
CA SER A 154 -8.89 12.65 0.04
C SER A 154 -9.62 11.51 -0.65
N ARG A 155 -10.29 10.65 0.11
CA ARG A 155 -11.13 9.59 -0.46
C ARG A 155 -12.36 10.19 -1.13
N SER A 156 -12.69 9.70 -2.32
CA SER A 156 -13.94 9.98 -3.02
C SER A 156 -15.12 9.49 -2.19
N ARG A 157 -16.16 10.31 -2.05
CA ARG A 157 -17.39 9.96 -1.33
C ARG A 157 -18.47 9.38 -2.24
N ASP A 158 -18.33 9.58 -3.53
CA ASP A 158 -19.25 9.12 -4.57
C ASP A 158 -18.68 7.94 -5.38
N GLY A 159 -17.44 7.52 -5.09
CA GLY A 159 -16.74 6.46 -5.80
C GLY A 159 -16.19 6.87 -7.16
N GLN A 160 -16.34 8.15 -7.55
CA GLN A 160 -15.86 8.68 -8.81
C GLN A 160 -14.39 9.13 -8.72
N LEU A 161 -13.73 9.18 -9.86
CA LEU A 161 -12.38 9.72 -9.99
C LEU A 161 -12.44 11.25 -10.02
N HIS A 162 -11.80 11.89 -9.05
CA HIS A 162 -11.73 13.34 -8.96
C HIS A 162 -10.45 13.93 -9.60
N GLU A 163 -10.32 15.26 -9.52
CA GLU A 163 -9.13 15.94 -10.02
C GLU A 163 -7.88 15.63 -9.20
N PHE A 164 -6.74 15.57 -9.89
CA PHE A 164 -5.45 15.28 -9.28
C PHE A 164 -4.73 16.56 -8.87
N LYS A 165 -4.36 16.64 -7.60
CA LYS A 165 -3.50 17.69 -7.07
C LYS A 165 -2.08 17.46 -7.56
N PRO A 166 -1.41 18.50 -8.11
CA PRO A 166 -0.10 18.33 -8.72
C PRO A 166 1.06 18.10 -7.74
N GLY A 167 0.80 18.20 -6.43
CA GLY A 167 1.85 18.15 -5.40
C GLY A 167 2.72 16.89 -5.42
N PHE A 168 2.16 15.72 -5.76
CA PHE A 168 2.94 14.48 -5.83
C PHE A 168 3.99 14.50 -6.95
N ALA A 169 3.74 15.29 -7.99
CA ALA A 169 4.64 15.36 -9.15
C ALA A 169 6.01 15.97 -8.80
N THR A 170 6.12 16.70 -7.69
CA THR A 170 7.41 17.19 -7.16
C THR A 170 8.40 16.07 -6.89
N LEU A 171 7.89 14.86 -6.59
CA LEU A 171 8.70 13.69 -6.29
C LEU A 171 9.37 13.10 -7.54
N VAL A 172 8.72 13.21 -8.70
CA VAL A 172 9.08 12.48 -9.92
C VAL A 172 9.46 13.37 -11.11
N ALA A 173 9.03 14.62 -11.15
CA ALA A 173 9.40 15.54 -12.22
C ALA A 173 10.92 15.77 -12.26
N GLY A 174 11.52 15.69 -13.46
CA GLY A 174 12.98 15.75 -13.68
C GLY A 174 13.71 14.52 -13.18
N THR A 175 13.07 13.34 -13.14
CA THR A 175 13.71 12.06 -12.77
C THR A 175 13.34 10.95 -13.74
N ALA A 176 14.21 9.94 -13.83
CA ALA A 176 13.95 8.69 -14.54
C ALA A 176 13.15 7.68 -13.69
N ILE A 177 12.63 8.07 -12.53
CA ILE A 177 11.88 7.18 -11.63
C ILE A 177 10.58 6.77 -12.30
N PRO A 178 10.30 5.45 -12.44
CA PRO A 178 9.06 4.97 -13.03
C PRO A 178 7.83 5.34 -12.18
N VAL A 179 6.80 5.86 -12.83
CA VAL A 179 5.49 6.15 -12.24
C VAL A 179 4.47 5.24 -12.89
N LEU A 180 3.81 4.42 -12.06
CA LEU A 180 2.81 3.46 -12.52
C LEU A 180 1.40 4.03 -12.28
N PRO A 181 0.64 4.33 -13.33
CA PRO A 181 -0.77 4.64 -13.19
C PRO A 181 -1.53 3.37 -12.82
N CYS A 182 -2.32 3.43 -11.76
CA CYS A 182 -3.09 2.30 -11.26
C CYS A 182 -4.57 2.68 -11.15
N TYR A 183 -5.46 1.76 -11.49
CA TYR A 183 -6.90 1.96 -11.31
C TYR A 183 -7.50 0.87 -10.44
N LEU A 184 -8.24 1.30 -9.42
CA LEU A 184 -8.95 0.45 -8.46
C LEU A 184 -10.45 0.54 -8.71
N SER A 185 -11.09 -0.60 -8.93
CA SER A 185 -12.55 -0.71 -8.98
C SER A 185 -13.08 -1.69 -7.93
N GLY A 186 -14.31 -1.48 -7.48
CA GLY A 186 -14.97 -2.32 -6.49
C GLY A 186 -14.56 -2.05 -5.03
N SER A 187 -13.47 -1.34 -4.76
CA SER A 187 -13.01 -1.04 -3.40
C SER A 187 -13.99 -0.12 -2.65
N PHE A 188 -14.59 0.86 -3.33
CA PHE A 188 -15.66 1.69 -2.78
C PHE A 188 -16.86 0.85 -2.34
N ALA A 189 -17.34 -0.07 -3.19
CA ALA A 189 -18.46 -0.96 -2.85
C ALA A 189 -18.11 -1.96 -1.72
N ALA A 190 -16.82 -2.34 -1.62
CA ALA A 190 -16.34 -3.23 -0.57
C ALA A 190 -16.24 -2.53 0.79
N MET A 191 -15.75 -1.29 0.83
CA MET A 191 -15.60 -0.50 2.05
C MET A 191 -15.63 1.00 1.74
N PRO A 192 -16.83 1.62 1.63
CA PRO A 192 -16.95 3.07 1.50
C PRO A 192 -16.24 3.81 2.64
N PRO A 193 -15.93 5.12 2.49
CA PRO A 193 -15.21 5.90 3.49
C PRO A 193 -15.80 5.86 4.91
N ASP A 194 -17.12 5.74 5.02
CA ASP A 194 -17.85 5.76 6.29
C ASP A 194 -18.17 4.34 6.83
N ALA A 195 -17.74 3.28 6.13
CA ALA A 195 -17.97 1.91 6.57
C ALA A 195 -16.93 1.46 7.59
N SER A 196 -17.40 0.74 8.62
CA SER A 196 -16.54 0.10 9.64
C SER A 196 -16.17 -1.35 9.32
N ALA A 197 -16.82 -1.97 8.32
CA ALA A 197 -16.61 -3.37 7.96
C ALA A 197 -16.45 -3.58 6.46
N VAL A 198 -15.61 -4.55 6.11
CA VAL A 198 -15.36 -4.94 4.72
C VAL A 198 -16.45 -5.88 4.22
N ARG A 199 -17.10 -5.52 3.12
CA ARG A 199 -18.13 -6.32 2.45
C ARG A 199 -17.48 -7.25 1.42
N PRO A 200 -18.08 -8.43 1.14
CA PRO A 200 -17.56 -9.39 0.15
C PRO A 200 -17.86 -8.93 -1.29
N ARG A 201 -17.24 -7.86 -1.71
CA ARG A 201 -17.32 -7.32 -3.08
C ARG A 201 -16.03 -7.59 -3.81
N LYS A 202 -16.14 -7.94 -5.10
CA LYS A 202 -14.98 -8.11 -5.98
C LYS A 202 -14.22 -6.80 -6.10
N ILE A 203 -12.88 -6.88 -5.97
CA ILE A 203 -11.97 -5.75 -6.17
C ILE A 203 -11.07 -6.09 -7.36
N ILE A 204 -10.87 -5.12 -8.25
CA ILE A 204 -9.98 -5.26 -9.39
C ILE A 204 -8.96 -4.13 -9.32
N LEU A 205 -7.68 -4.50 -9.41
CA LEU A 205 -6.56 -3.59 -9.58
C LEU A 205 -6.02 -3.73 -11.00
N LYS A 206 -5.94 -2.62 -11.73
CA LYS A 206 -5.27 -2.53 -13.03
C LYS A 206 -4.03 -1.68 -12.89
N ILE A 207 -2.88 -2.20 -13.33
CA ILE A 207 -1.58 -1.52 -13.30
C ILE A 207 -1.22 -1.21 -14.75
N GLY A 208 -1.09 0.06 -15.09
CA GLY A 208 -0.71 0.51 -16.43
C GLY A 208 0.80 0.47 -16.65
N THR A 209 1.21 0.73 -17.89
CA THR A 209 2.62 0.82 -18.26
C THR A 209 3.31 1.97 -17.49
N PRO A 210 4.54 1.75 -17.01
CA PRO A 210 5.29 2.78 -16.30
C PRO A 210 5.63 3.96 -17.23
N LEU A 211 5.62 5.16 -16.65
CA LEU A 211 5.99 6.42 -17.31
C LEU A 211 7.16 7.04 -16.56
N THR A 212 8.01 7.75 -17.25
CA THR A 212 9.09 8.57 -16.66
C THR A 212 8.91 10.04 -17.05
N PHE A 213 9.37 10.94 -16.19
CA PHE A 213 9.22 12.39 -16.37
C PHE A 213 10.56 13.12 -16.29
N GLU A 214 11.59 12.50 -16.83
CA GLU A 214 12.97 12.99 -16.78
C GLU A 214 13.14 14.35 -17.42
N THR A 215 12.48 14.58 -18.56
CA THR A 215 12.56 15.84 -19.31
C THR A 215 11.60 16.92 -18.80
N VAL A 216 10.71 16.60 -17.88
CA VAL A 216 9.73 17.54 -17.34
C VAL A 216 10.37 18.39 -16.25
N ALA A 217 10.33 19.71 -16.41
CA ALA A 217 10.90 20.63 -15.43
C ALA A 217 10.19 20.50 -14.05
N ASN A 218 10.98 20.43 -12.98
CA ASN A 218 10.46 20.32 -11.60
C ASN A 218 9.98 21.71 -11.09
N ARG A 219 8.93 22.22 -11.71
CA ARG A 219 8.25 23.48 -11.40
C ARG A 219 6.74 23.35 -11.57
N ALA A 220 5.97 24.32 -11.11
CA ALA A 220 4.50 24.25 -11.03
C ALA A 220 3.81 23.86 -12.36
N GLU A 221 4.31 24.30 -13.49
CA GLU A 221 3.79 23.92 -14.80
C GLU A 221 4.05 22.46 -15.12
N GLY A 222 5.28 21.96 -14.92
CA GLY A 222 5.64 20.58 -15.13
C GLY A 222 4.86 19.65 -14.17
N TRP A 223 4.62 20.07 -12.93
CA TRP A 223 3.81 19.27 -12.00
C TRP A 223 2.36 19.11 -12.47
N ARG A 224 1.77 20.17 -13.03
CA ARG A 224 0.41 20.11 -13.62
C ARG A 224 0.39 19.18 -14.84
N GLN A 225 1.42 19.25 -15.68
CA GLN A 225 1.58 18.36 -16.83
C GLN A 225 1.66 16.88 -16.38
N VAL A 226 2.51 16.55 -15.41
CA VAL A 226 2.62 15.19 -14.84
C VAL A 226 1.28 14.71 -14.31
N ALA A 227 0.60 15.55 -13.52
CA ALA A 227 -0.69 15.20 -12.92
C ALA A 227 -1.77 14.92 -13.99
N ALA A 228 -1.84 15.73 -15.04
CA ALA A 228 -2.75 15.55 -16.16
C ALA A 228 -2.47 14.24 -16.92
N VAL A 229 -1.22 13.99 -17.30
CA VAL A 229 -0.82 12.77 -18.02
C VAL A 229 -1.15 11.51 -17.21
N ILE A 230 -0.83 11.50 -15.92
CA ILE A 230 -1.13 10.32 -15.05
C ILE A 230 -2.64 10.14 -14.90
N ARG A 231 -3.41 11.23 -14.73
CA ARG A 231 -4.87 11.16 -14.64
C ARG A 231 -5.47 10.57 -15.90
N ASP A 232 -5.05 11.01 -17.08
CA ASP A 232 -5.55 10.49 -18.36
C ASP A 232 -5.27 9.01 -18.54
N LYS A 233 -4.07 8.54 -18.11
CA LYS A 233 -3.73 7.12 -18.10
C LYS A 233 -4.63 6.31 -17.15
N ILE A 234 -4.96 6.85 -15.98
CA ILE A 234 -5.86 6.18 -15.03
C ILE A 234 -7.30 6.15 -15.56
N VAL A 235 -7.76 7.22 -16.21
CA VAL A 235 -9.05 7.26 -16.90
C VAL A 235 -9.10 6.19 -18.02
N ALA A 236 -8.05 6.09 -18.83
CA ALA A 236 -7.97 5.05 -19.86
C ALA A 236 -8.03 3.62 -19.28
N LEU A 237 -7.36 3.38 -18.12
CA LEU A 237 -7.45 2.10 -17.41
C LEU A 237 -8.86 1.84 -16.87
N SER A 238 -9.61 2.87 -16.48
CA SER A 238 -11.00 2.71 -16.01
C SER A 238 -11.93 2.26 -17.12
N ALA A 239 -11.75 2.79 -18.33
CA ALA A 239 -12.57 2.49 -19.50
C ALA A 239 -12.20 1.15 -20.18
N CYS A 240 -11.02 0.58 -19.91
CA CYS A 240 -10.58 -0.68 -20.49
C CYS A 240 -11.46 -1.82 -19.97
N GLU A 241 -12.29 -2.41 -20.82
CA GLU A 241 -13.02 -3.63 -20.49
C GLU A 241 -12.03 -4.80 -20.38
N LEU A 242 -12.04 -5.48 -19.23
CA LEU A 242 -11.31 -6.72 -19.08
C LEU A 242 -12.10 -7.85 -19.72
N PRO A 243 -11.46 -8.79 -20.43
CA PRO A 243 -12.16 -9.99 -20.90
C PRO A 243 -12.81 -10.65 -19.68
N SER A 244 -14.14 -10.79 -19.75
CA SER A 244 -14.93 -11.46 -18.72
C SER A 244 -14.43 -12.91 -18.61
N ARG A 245 -13.64 -13.23 -17.60
CA ARG A 245 -13.47 -14.61 -17.20
C ARG A 245 -14.81 -15.06 -16.65
N GLU A 246 -15.55 -15.83 -17.43
CA GLU A 246 -16.77 -16.47 -16.96
C GLU A 246 -16.45 -17.25 -15.67
N PHE A 247 -17.05 -16.78 -14.61
CA PHE A 247 -16.90 -17.40 -13.30
C PHE A 247 -17.85 -18.61 -13.24
N HIS A 248 -17.28 -19.82 -13.37
CA HIS A 248 -18.01 -21.05 -13.08
C HIS A 248 -18.02 -21.31 -11.56
N PRO A 249 -19.18 -21.17 -10.90
CA PRO A 249 -19.31 -21.30 -9.45
C PRO A 249 -19.11 -22.73 -8.90
N ARG A 250 -18.92 -23.73 -9.77
CA ARG A 250 -18.92 -25.16 -9.39
C ARG A 250 -17.76 -25.62 -8.50
N HIS A 251 -16.67 -24.86 -8.33
CA HIS A 251 -15.52 -25.33 -7.57
C HIS A 251 -15.37 -24.74 -6.15
N TRP A 252 -16.26 -23.88 -5.71
CA TRP A 252 -16.14 -23.26 -4.36
C TRP A 252 -16.76 -24.09 -3.25
N GLY A 253 -17.79 -24.86 -3.52
CA GLY A 253 -18.42 -25.78 -2.57
C GLY A 253 -17.46 -26.85 -2.08
N GLU A 254 -16.64 -27.41 -2.97
CA GLU A 254 -15.66 -28.44 -2.62
C GLU A 254 -14.46 -27.88 -1.84
N LYS A 255 -14.00 -26.65 -2.15
CA LYS A 255 -12.88 -26.02 -1.42
C LYS A 255 -13.26 -25.58 -0.01
N LEU A 256 -14.48 -25.08 0.19
CA LEU A 256 -15.00 -24.77 1.53
C LEU A 256 -15.22 -26.03 2.38
N LEU A 257 -15.66 -27.14 1.76
CA LEU A 257 -15.76 -28.43 2.42
C LEU A 257 -14.39 -29.00 2.81
N LEU A 258 -13.36 -28.81 1.99
CA LEU A 258 -11.99 -29.21 2.31
C LEU A 258 -11.41 -28.41 3.48
N ILE A 259 -11.60 -27.08 3.51
CA ILE A 259 -11.14 -26.22 4.61
C ILE A 259 -11.89 -26.57 5.91
N ALA A 260 -13.20 -26.79 5.84
CA ALA A 260 -13.99 -27.22 7.01
C ALA A 260 -13.61 -28.62 7.51
N ARG A 261 -13.27 -29.55 6.61
CA ARG A 261 -12.74 -30.89 6.98
C ARG A 261 -11.36 -30.80 7.62
N PHE A 262 -10.46 -29.96 7.09
CA PHE A 262 -9.11 -29.76 7.65
C PHE A 262 -9.15 -29.14 9.04
N SER A 263 -10.02 -28.15 9.25
CA SER A 263 -10.23 -27.51 10.57
C SER A 263 -10.76 -28.48 11.59
N ARG A 264 -11.71 -29.38 11.22
CA ARG A 264 -12.24 -30.44 12.11
C ARG A 264 -11.19 -31.50 12.43
N LEU A 265 -10.29 -31.82 11.50
CA LEU A 265 -9.21 -32.80 11.73
C LEU A 265 -8.15 -32.24 12.71
N LEU A 266 -7.81 -30.97 12.61
CA LEU A 266 -6.87 -30.30 13.53
C LEU A 266 -7.47 -30.18 14.94
N LEU A 267 -8.76 -29.87 15.05
CA LEU A 267 -9.46 -29.81 16.35
C LEU A 267 -9.50 -31.17 17.01
N ARG A 268 -9.79 -32.26 16.25
CA ARG A 268 -9.81 -33.64 16.79
C ARG A 268 -8.41 -34.11 17.19
N ARG A 269 -7.34 -33.74 16.51
CA ARG A 269 -5.96 -34.05 16.93
C ARG A 269 -5.59 -33.34 18.24
N ARG A 270 -5.98 -32.06 18.41
CA ARG A 270 -5.72 -31.30 19.64
C ARG A 270 -6.50 -31.89 20.85
N LEU A 271 -7.75 -32.32 20.66
CA LEU A 271 -8.54 -32.94 21.72
C LEU A 271 -8.02 -34.33 22.14
N ARG A 272 -7.45 -35.11 21.21
CA ARG A 272 -6.80 -36.41 21.56
C ARG A 272 -5.46 -36.21 22.28
N SER A 273 -4.70 -35.15 21.98
CA SER A 273 -3.47 -34.81 22.70
C SER A 273 -3.73 -34.37 24.15
N LEU A 274 -4.86 -33.73 24.43
CA LEU A 274 -5.27 -33.33 25.79
C LEU A 274 -5.87 -34.47 26.61
N ALA A 275 -6.47 -35.48 25.95
CA ALA A 275 -7.01 -36.68 26.62
C ALA A 275 -5.94 -37.72 27.00
N GLY A 276 -4.73 -37.66 26.42
CA GLY A 276 -3.60 -38.54 26.71
C GLY A 276 -2.78 -38.18 27.96
N PHE A 277 -3.02 -37.03 28.60
CA PHE A 277 -2.28 -36.56 29.79
C PHE A 277 -3.01 -36.84 31.14
N GLY A 278 -4.15 -37.53 31.12
CA GLY A 278 -4.96 -37.82 32.32
C GLY A 278 -4.72 -39.18 32.98
N GLY A 279 -3.65 -39.91 32.65
CA GLY A 279 -3.48 -41.29 33.09
C GLY A 279 -2.18 -41.65 33.80
N ALA A 280 -1.64 -40.75 34.64
CA ALA A 280 -0.46 -41.09 35.46
C ALA A 280 -0.46 -40.37 36.82
N PHE A 281 -1.51 -40.65 37.62
CA PHE A 281 -1.46 -40.47 39.09
C PHE A 281 -2.51 -41.41 39.68
N ARG A 282 -2.09 -42.61 39.96
CA ARG A 282 -2.54 -43.47 41.05
C ARG A 282 -1.34 -44.25 41.56
#